data_9020c0dd47c3e820779f481d263ee03c
#
_entry.id   9020c0dd47c3e820779f481d263ee03c
#
_cell.length_a   1.000
_cell.length_b   1.000
_cell.length_c   1.000
_cell.angle_alpha   90.00
_cell.angle_beta   90.00
_cell.angle_gamma   90.00
#
_symmetry.space_group_name_H-M   'P 1'
#
loop_
_entity.id
_entity.type
_entity.pdbx_description
1 polymer ?
#
loop_
_entity_poly.entity_id
_entity_poly.type
_entity_poly.pdbx_seq_one_letter_code
_entity_poly.pdbx_strand_id
1 'polypeptide(L)'
;MTTGTFPTDVAAVDTMIGTRAGPNAKLNYANLTGIRDADSKSMNFPAQYMFKDVPFSDQARDSDGEPQDPPQGADLCLPFMDRNNVQLAMIGIGPNKSEGRAMIDQHPDRFIPSHEPDPNDGPESIRTIRRLHRDDGLRAITAFPAGRDPQVPIDDPKMYAIYELCCELNLPVFCCAGIPGPRVPFAPQKVELIDQVMYDFPDLTFVTRHGCEPWVDLVGKLLLKWPNLYYSTSAFAPKHYPKAIIDYANTRGADKILYAGYFPMGLSLDRIFTELRDVPFKAEVWPKFLRENAIQVLGLDV
;
A
#
# COMPACT_ATOMS: atom_id res chain seq x y z
N MET A 1 12.17 6.01 -27.90
CA MET A 1 11.66 7.02 -26.93
C MET A 1 12.74 7.20 -25.89
N THR A 2 13.17 8.42 -25.63
CA THR A 2 14.21 8.70 -24.62
C THR A 2 13.59 8.48 -23.23
N THR A 3 14.17 7.57 -22.47
CA THR A 3 13.86 7.39 -21.03
C THR A 3 14.35 8.62 -20.26
N GLY A 4 13.55 9.09 -19.30
CA GLY A 4 13.96 10.18 -18.41
C GLY A 4 14.95 9.69 -17.37
N THR A 5 15.87 10.58 -16.96
CA THR A 5 16.73 10.31 -15.81
C THR A 5 15.89 10.36 -14.53
N PHE A 6 16.15 9.45 -13.58
CA PHE A 6 15.51 9.47 -12.26
C PHE A 6 15.82 10.80 -11.55
N PRO A 7 14.79 11.56 -11.10
CA PRO A 7 15.00 12.83 -10.41
C PRO A 7 15.46 12.59 -8.96
N THR A 8 16.44 13.32 -8.50
CA THR A 8 16.92 13.28 -7.12
C THR A 8 16.35 14.42 -6.26
N ASP A 9 15.72 15.38 -6.89
CA ASP A 9 15.14 16.58 -6.29
C ASP A 9 13.63 16.49 -6.02
N VAL A 10 12.96 15.44 -6.51
CA VAL A 10 11.55 15.20 -6.23
C VAL A 10 11.41 14.41 -4.94
N ALA A 11 10.84 15.04 -3.92
CA ALA A 11 10.55 14.37 -2.65
C ALA A 11 9.34 13.45 -2.80
N ALA A 12 9.53 12.16 -2.55
CA ALA A 12 8.49 11.15 -2.76
C ALA A 12 7.42 11.14 -1.65
N VAL A 13 6.21 10.73 -2.03
CA VAL A 13 5.13 10.34 -1.13
C VAL A 13 4.91 8.84 -1.26
N ASP A 14 5.22 8.08 -0.20
CA ASP A 14 5.05 6.63 -0.19
C ASP A 14 3.63 6.28 0.27
N THR A 15 2.83 5.70 -0.62
CA THR A 15 1.44 5.35 -0.29
C THR A 15 1.30 4.01 0.44
N MET A 16 2.41 3.42 0.89
CA MET A 16 2.37 2.22 1.73
C MET A 16 3.67 2.00 2.50
N ILE A 17 3.65 2.31 3.79
CA ILE A 17 4.72 1.95 4.74
C ILE A 17 4.14 1.14 5.90
N GLY A 18 4.97 0.31 6.54
CA GLY A 18 4.61 -0.46 7.73
C GLY A 18 5.37 -0.01 8.98
N THR A 19 5.14 -0.71 10.08
CA THR A 19 5.72 -0.36 11.38
C THR A 19 6.85 -1.28 11.82
N ARG A 20 6.90 -2.52 11.32
CA ARG A 20 7.74 -3.59 11.86
C ARG A 20 8.75 -4.09 10.85
N ALA A 21 9.97 -4.33 11.32
CA ALA A 21 11.07 -4.88 10.55
C ALA A 21 11.22 -6.39 10.73
N GLY A 22 11.88 -7.03 9.74
CA GLY A 22 12.35 -8.40 9.79
C GLY A 22 11.30 -9.43 10.20
N PRO A 23 11.66 -10.35 11.06
CA PRO A 23 10.76 -11.42 11.48
C PRO A 23 9.51 -10.93 12.20
N ASN A 24 9.60 -9.78 12.89
CA ASN A 24 8.44 -9.16 13.53
C ASN A 24 7.37 -8.72 12.50
N ALA A 25 7.75 -8.45 11.26
CA ALA A 25 6.81 -8.15 10.20
C ALA A 25 5.83 -9.31 9.91
N LYS A 26 6.23 -10.54 10.18
CA LYS A 26 5.35 -11.73 10.08
C LYS A 26 4.12 -11.61 11.00
N LEU A 27 4.25 -10.92 12.13
CA LEU A 27 3.14 -10.71 13.06
C LEU A 27 1.99 -9.90 12.45
N ASN A 28 2.26 -9.13 11.37
CA ASN A 28 1.22 -8.42 10.64
C ASN A 28 0.20 -9.36 9.97
N TYR A 29 0.57 -10.63 9.78
CA TYR A 29 -0.30 -11.67 9.22
C TYR A 29 -0.83 -12.64 10.26
N ALA A 30 -0.50 -12.46 11.55
CA ALA A 30 -0.88 -13.40 12.62
C ALA A 30 -2.40 -13.51 12.81
N ASN A 31 -3.15 -12.52 12.40
CA ASN A 31 -4.61 -12.49 12.46
C ASN A 31 -5.29 -13.17 11.26
N LEU A 32 -4.55 -13.60 10.25
CA LEU A 32 -5.11 -14.26 9.06
C LEU A 32 -5.32 -15.75 9.35
N THR A 33 -6.44 -16.11 9.96
CA THR A 33 -6.75 -17.47 10.39
C THR A 33 -6.95 -18.47 9.24
N GLY A 34 -7.31 -17.96 8.05
CA GLY A 34 -7.54 -18.77 6.85
C GLY A 34 -6.30 -19.15 6.06
N ILE A 35 -5.10 -18.71 6.50
CA ILE A 35 -3.86 -19.03 5.77
C ILE A 35 -3.56 -20.53 5.79
N ARG A 36 -3.30 -21.09 4.58
CA ARG A 36 -2.80 -22.44 4.39
C ARG A 36 -1.36 -22.38 3.93
N ASP A 37 -0.41 -22.71 4.80
CA ASP A 37 0.98 -22.89 4.44
C ASP A 37 1.30 -24.38 4.28
N ALA A 38 2.24 -24.74 3.37
CA ALA A 38 2.70 -26.11 3.22
C ALA A 38 3.26 -26.65 4.54
N ASP A 39 3.94 -25.81 5.31
CA ASP A 39 4.50 -26.16 6.61
C ASP A 39 3.52 -25.91 7.75
N SER A 40 2.35 -25.39 7.49
CA SER A 40 1.18 -25.12 8.35
C SER A 40 1.45 -24.52 9.74
N LYS A 41 2.69 -24.34 10.12
CA LYS A 41 3.13 -23.87 11.44
C LYS A 41 3.97 -22.62 11.40
N SER A 42 4.36 -22.15 10.21
CA SER A 42 5.17 -20.96 10.04
C SER A 42 4.65 -20.11 8.88
N MET A 43 4.81 -18.81 8.98
CA MET A 43 4.48 -17.87 7.93
C MET A 43 5.57 -17.84 6.84
N ASN A 44 6.05 -19.02 6.41
CA ASN A 44 7.17 -19.14 5.48
C ASN A 44 6.79 -19.13 4.00
N PHE A 45 5.51 -18.97 3.65
CA PHE A 45 5.09 -18.75 2.28
C PHE A 45 5.85 -17.54 1.66
N PRO A 46 5.40 -16.86 0.65
CA PRO A 46 6.14 -15.75 0.01
C PRO A 46 6.81 -14.76 0.96
N ALA A 47 6.31 -14.65 2.20
CA ALA A 47 6.92 -13.82 3.23
C ALA A 47 8.43 -14.07 3.46
N GLN A 48 8.91 -15.30 3.34
CA GLN A 48 10.34 -15.57 3.45
C GLN A 48 11.18 -14.88 2.37
N TYR A 49 10.61 -14.68 1.18
CA TYR A 49 11.24 -13.93 0.09
C TYR A 49 11.04 -12.43 0.26
N MET A 50 9.88 -12.02 0.78
CA MET A 50 9.55 -10.64 1.05
C MET A 50 10.47 -10.03 2.11
N PHE A 51 10.82 -10.80 3.14
CA PHE A 51 11.65 -10.31 4.26
C PHE A 51 13.15 -10.52 4.05
N LYS A 52 13.57 -11.00 2.89
CA LYS A 52 14.97 -11.29 2.60
C LYS A 52 15.89 -10.08 2.69
N ASP A 53 15.39 -8.92 2.28
CA ASP A 53 16.17 -7.69 2.18
C ASP A 53 15.84 -6.69 3.33
N VAL A 54 15.19 -7.15 4.39
CA VAL A 54 14.90 -6.30 5.54
C VAL A 54 16.19 -6.01 6.30
N PRO A 55 16.45 -4.74 6.66
CA PRO A 55 17.76 -4.30 7.15
C PRO A 55 18.17 -4.82 8.52
N PHE A 56 17.25 -5.43 9.26
CA PHE A 56 17.50 -5.93 10.62
C PHE A 56 17.14 -7.40 10.73
N SER A 57 18.08 -8.20 11.24
CA SER A 57 17.89 -9.63 11.52
C SER A 57 17.52 -9.84 12.99
N ASP A 58 16.92 -11.00 13.31
CA ASP A 58 16.69 -11.46 14.69
C ASP A 58 17.99 -11.60 15.50
N GLN A 59 19.13 -11.46 14.85
CA GLN A 59 20.44 -11.64 15.44
C GLN A 59 21.20 -10.30 15.59
N ALA A 60 20.51 -9.17 15.46
CA ALA A 60 21.12 -7.88 15.75
C ALA A 60 21.65 -7.89 17.19
N ARG A 61 22.92 -7.54 17.36
CA ARG A 61 23.57 -7.45 18.65
C ARG A 61 24.21 -6.08 18.80
N ASP A 62 24.22 -5.57 20.02
CA ASP A 62 24.93 -4.34 20.34
C ASP A 62 26.45 -4.54 20.37
N SER A 63 27.20 -3.46 20.71
CA SER A 63 28.66 -3.49 20.82
C SER A 63 29.18 -4.49 21.86
N ASP A 64 28.37 -4.86 22.83
CA ASP A 64 28.71 -5.76 23.92
C ASP A 64 28.28 -7.22 23.61
N GLY A 65 27.67 -7.42 22.42
CA GLY A 65 27.25 -8.74 21.95
C GLY A 65 25.90 -9.19 22.50
N GLU A 66 25.15 -8.32 23.19
CA GLU A 66 23.82 -8.62 23.69
C GLU A 66 22.78 -8.52 22.57
N PRO A 67 21.72 -9.38 22.58
CA PRO A 67 20.63 -9.30 21.62
C PRO A 67 19.98 -7.92 21.67
N GLN A 68 19.87 -7.28 20.50
CA GLN A 68 19.21 -6.00 20.36
C GLN A 68 17.91 -6.15 19.57
N ASP A 69 16.83 -5.64 20.14
CA ASP A 69 15.59 -5.56 19.39
C ASP A 69 15.76 -4.59 18.21
N PRO A 70 15.34 -4.97 17.00
CA PRO A 70 15.41 -4.08 15.86
C PRO A 70 14.54 -2.84 16.12
N PRO A 71 14.96 -1.66 15.65
CA PRO A 71 14.12 -0.47 15.74
C PRO A 71 12.74 -0.72 15.10
N GLN A 72 11.73 -0.08 15.63
CA GLN A 72 10.35 -0.22 15.20
C GLN A 72 9.75 1.17 14.92
N GLY A 73 8.63 1.19 14.23
CA GLY A 73 7.87 2.41 14.02
C GLY A 73 8.69 3.53 13.37
N ALA A 74 8.62 4.74 13.95
CA ALA A 74 9.29 5.93 13.42
C ALA A 74 10.82 5.80 13.44
N ASP A 75 11.38 5.22 14.50
CA ASP A 75 12.85 5.03 14.64
C ASP A 75 13.43 4.14 13.54
N LEU A 76 12.63 3.20 13.04
CA LEU A 76 12.99 2.39 11.89
C LEU A 76 12.80 3.18 10.59
N CYS A 77 11.64 3.82 10.41
CA CYS A 77 11.22 4.32 9.10
C CYS A 77 11.92 5.62 8.72
N LEU A 78 12.04 6.58 9.64
CA LEU A 78 12.54 7.93 9.34
C LEU A 78 13.97 7.93 8.76
N PRO A 79 14.95 7.20 9.30
CA PRO A 79 16.30 7.20 8.72
C PRO A 79 16.34 6.69 7.27
N PHE A 80 15.46 5.73 6.92
CA PHE A 80 15.35 5.23 5.54
C PHE A 80 14.60 6.19 4.64
N MET A 81 13.55 6.84 5.14
CA MET A 81 12.81 7.86 4.41
C MET A 81 13.72 9.06 4.08
N ASP A 82 14.46 9.57 5.07
CA ASP A 82 15.30 10.76 4.92
C ASP A 82 16.39 10.57 3.86
N ARG A 83 17.14 9.46 3.92
CA ARG A 83 18.22 9.22 2.95
C ARG A 83 17.73 8.88 1.54
N ASN A 84 16.47 8.48 1.38
CA ASN A 84 15.86 8.18 0.08
C ASN A 84 14.91 9.30 -0.39
N ASN A 85 14.92 10.47 0.25
CA ASN A 85 14.08 11.60 -0.10
C ASN A 85 12.56 11.26 -0.12
N VAL A 86 12.11 10.44 0.84
CA VAL A 86 10.68 10.17 1.07
C VAL A 86 10.18 11.15 2.13
N GLN A 87 9.43 12.14 1.71
CA GLN A 87 8.93 13.20 2.60
C GLN A 87 7.77 12.73 3.46
N LEU A 88 6.81 12.06 2.85
CA LEU A 88 5.57 11.60 3.49
C LEU A 88 5.37 10.12 3.24
N ALA A 89 4.76 9.42 4.20
CA ALA A 89 4.42 8.02 4.05
C ALA A 89 3.05 7.69 4.66
N MET A 90 2.22 6.97 3.92
CA MET A 90 0.91 6.52 4.40
C MET A 90 1.07 5.28 5.27
N ILE A 91 0.48 5.33 6.49
CA ILE A 91 0.56 4.28 7.48
C ILE A 91 -0.83 3.92 8.04
N GLY A 92 -1.01 2.64 8.37
CA GLY A 92 -2.25 2.15 8.99
C GLY A 92 -2.38 2.55 10.45
N ILE A 93 -3.54 3.11 10.81
CA ILE A 93 -3.94 3.33 12.21
C ILE A 93 -5.11 2.40 12.55
N GLY A 94 -5.01 1.75 13.71
CA GLY A 94 -6.13 0.96 14.25
C GLY A 94 -7.15 1.85 14.96
N PRO A 95 -8.31 1.28 15.34
CA PRO A 95 -9.33 1.99 16.13
C PRO A 95 -8.85 2.30 17.55
N ASN A 96 -7.83 1.62 18.02
CA ASN A 96 -7.20 1.78 19.33
C ASN A 96 -5.77 2.30 19.18
N LYS A 97 -5.06 2.53 20.30
CA LYS A 97 -3.65 2.89 20.28
C LYS A 97 -2.86 1.83 19.53
N SER A 98 -2.27 2.21 18.41
CA SER A 98 -1.44 1.36 17.54
C SER A 98 -0.08 2.02 17.34
N GLU A 99 0.89 1.24 16.91
CA GLU A 99 2.22 1.74 16.58
C GLU A 99 2.16 2.82 15.48
N GLY A 100 1.33 2.61 14.45
CA GLY A 100 1.12 3.62 13.40
C GLY A 100 0.53 4.93 13.93
N ARG A 101 -0.38 4.86 14.91
CA ARG A 101 -0.90 6.05 15.59
C ARG A 101 0.21 6.78 16.36
N ALA A 102 1.04 6.06 17.11
CA ALA A 102 2.16 6.65 17.82
C ALA A 102 3.14 7.37 16.87
N MET A 103 3.36 6.80 15.68
CA MET A 103 4.19 7.44 14.65
C MET A 103 3.60 8.78 14.17
N ILE A 104 2.28 8.83 13.95
CA ILE A 104 1.59 10.05 13.53
C ILE A 104 1.60 11.10 14.66
N ASP A 105 1.33 10.70 15.90
CA ASP A 105 1.33 11.60 17.05
C ASP A 105 2.72 12.24 17.28
N GLN A 106 3.80 11.48 17.03
CA GLN A 106 5.17 11.97 17.17
C GLN A 106 5.67 12.78 15.97
N HIS A 107 5.22 12.42 14.76
CA HIS A 107 5.69 12.99 13.50
C HIS A 107 4.52 13.25 12.53
N PRO A 108 3.59 14.18 12.88
CA PRO A 108 2.39 14.43 12.09
C PRO A 108 2.67 15.01 10.70
N ASP A 109 3.84 15.57 10.51
CA ASP A 109 4.36 16.12 9.25
C ASP A 109 5.03 15.08 8.34
N ARG A 110 5.13 13.81 8.81
CA ARG A 110 5.82 12.74 8.07
C ARG A 110 4.92 11.57 7.73
N PHE A 111 3.81 11.37 8.46
CA PHE A 111 2.96 10.20 8.28
C PHE A 111 1.50 10.57 8.01
N ILE A 112 0.89 9.85 7.06
CA ILE A 112 -0.48 10.05 6.60
C ILE A 112 -1.35 8.91 7.13
N PRO A 113 -2.41 9.19 7.92
CA PRO A 113 -3.24 8.15 8.50
C PRO A 113 -4.14 7.44 7.48
N SER A 114 -4.09 6.11 7.47
CA SER A 114 -5.02 5.25 6.76
C SER A 114 -5.62 4.21 7.71
N HIS A 115 -6.76 3.62 7.35
CA HIS A 115 -7.43 2.60 8.15
C HIS A 115 -7.92 1.45 7.27
N GLU A 116 -7.80 0.23 7.79
CA GLU A 116 -8.30 -0.98 7.17
C GLU A 116 -9.51 -1.51 7.97
N PRO A 117 -10.75 -1.11 7.62
CA PRO A 117 -11.96 -1.60 8.28
C PRO A 117 -12.21 -3.06 7.95
N ASP A 118 -12.87 -3.80 8.85
CA ASP A 118 -13.44 -5.09 8.52
C ASP A 118 -14.90 -4.91 8.07
N PRO A 119 -15.23 -5.19 6.80
CA PRO A 119 -16.61 -5.07 6.32
C PRO A 119 -17.59 -6.02 7.05
N ASN A 120 -17.07 -7.09 7.68
CA ASN A 120 -17.89 -8.02 8.45
C ASN A 120 -18.43 -7.40 9.76
N ASP A 121 -17.79 -6.33 10.26
CA ASP A 121 -18.26 -5.60 11.45
C ASP A 121 -19.47 -4.69 11.14
N GLY A 122 -19.85 -4.55 9.87
CA GLY A 122 -21.03 -3.82 9.42
C GLY A 122 -21.08 -2.38 9.95
N PRO A 123 -22.14 -1.96 10.69
CA PRO A 123 -22.27 -0.58 11.14
C PRO A 123 -21.13 -0.09 12.06
N GLU A 124 -20.40 -0.98 12.73
CA GLU A 124 -19.27 -0.58 13.56
C GLU A 124 -18.10 -0.07 12.73
N SER A 125 -17.82 -0.70 11.58
CA SER A 125 -16.82 -0.19 10.63
C SER A 125 -17.15 1.23 10.17
N ILE A 126 -18.41 1.50 9.86
CA ILE A 126 -18.89 2.83 9.45
C ILE A 126 -18.68 3.88 10.56
N ARG A 127 -19.06 3.53 11.80
CA ARG A 127 -18.85 4.43 12.97
C ARG A 127 -17.37 4.68 13.21
N THR A 128 -16.54 3.66 13.09
CA THR A 128 -15.09 3.77 13.27
C THR A 128 -14.45 4.66 12.21
N ILE A 129 -14.79 4.51 10.93
CA ILE A 129 -14.28 5.37 9.86
C ILE A 129 -14.67 6.83 10.12
N ARG A 130 -15.95 7.12 10.43
CA ARG A 130 -16.39 8.48 10.73
C ARG A 130 -15.64 9.10 11.91
N ARG A 131 -15.41 8.33 12.96
CA ARG A 131 -14.66 8.77 14.13
C ARG A 131 -13.20 9.07 13.77
N LEU A 132 -12.51 8.13 13.10
CA LEU A 132 -11.11 8.33 12.70
C LEU A 132 -10.95 9.51 11.72
N HIS A 133 -11.91 9.71 10.83
CA HIS A 133 -11.89 10.85 9.92
C HIS A 133 -12.01 12.18 10.66
N ARG A 134 -12.97 12.28 11.60
CA ARG A 134 -13.22 13.50 12.37
C ARG A 134 -12.11 13.80 13.39
N ASP A 135 -11.65 12.78 14.13
CA ASP A 135 -10.83 12.96 15.32
C ASP A 135 -9.33 12.76 15.04
N ASP A 136 -8.98 11.98 14.01
CA ASP A 136 -7.61 11.55 13.74
C ASP A 136 -7.12 11.93 12.34
N GLY A 137 -7.89 12.71 11.59
CA GLY A 137 -7.50 13.19 10.27
C GLY A 137 -7.29 12.09 9.24
N LEU A 138 -8.05 10.98 9.33
CA LEU A 138 -7.98 9.86 8.38
C LEU A 138 -8.03 10.35 6.93
N ARG A 139 -7.09 9.89 6.09
CA ARG A 139 -6.93 10.33 4.70
C ARG A 139 -7.20 9.23 3.66
N ALA A 140 -7.22 7.96 4.07
CA ALA A 140 -7.49 6.85 3.15
C ALA A 140 -8.07 5.63 3.88
N ILE A 141 -8.84 4.86 3.14
CA ILE A 141 -9.23 3.51 3.52
C ILE A 141 -8.34 2.52 2.77
N THR A 142 -7.91 1.46 3.46
CA THR A 142 -7.24 0.34 2.83
C THR A 142 -8.12 -0.90 2.93
N ALA A 143 -8.02 -1.83 1.97
CA ALA A 143 -8.81 -3.06 1.98
C ALA A 143 -7.97 -4.25 1.52
N PHE A 144 -8.11 -5.37 2.22
CA PHE A 144 -7.56 -6.66 1.84
C PHE A 144 -8.69 -7.71 1.79
N PRO A 145 -9.43 -7.79 0.67
CA PRO A 145 -10.61 -8.64 0.51
C PRO A 145 -10.37 -10.12 0.84
N ALA A 146 -9.25 -10.66 0.35
CA ALA A 146 -8.87 -12.06 0.59
C ALA A 146 -8.40 -12.33 2.02
N GLY A 147 -8.07 -11.31 2.80
CA GLY A 147 -7.58 -11.42 4.17
C GLY A 147 -8.70 -11.36 5.23
N ARG A 148 -9.96 -11.22 4.84
CA ARG A 148 -11.09 -11.22 5.77
C ARG A 148 -11.55 -12.64 6.12
N ASP A 149 -12.19 -12.80 7.26
CA ASP A 149 -12.81 -14.06 7.70
C ASP A 149 -14.22 -13.79 8.25
N PRO A 150 -15.28 -14.12 7.48
CA PRO A 150 -15.25 -14.63 6.10
C PRO A 150 -14.70 -13.61 5.09
N GLN A 151 -14.11 -14.10 3.99
CA GLN A 151 -13.63 -13.25 2.91
C GLN A 151 -14.76 -12.39 2.34
N VAL A 152 -14.43 -11.15 1.97
CA VAL A 152 -15.39 -10.19 1.44
C VAL A 152 -14.90 -9.71 0.06
N PRO A 153 -15.59 -10.07 -1.03
CA PRO A 153 -15.24 -9.62 -2.39
C PRO A 153 -15.21 -8.09 -2.54
N ILE A 154 -14.44 -7.62 -3.53
CA ILE A 154 -14.36 -6.19 -3.86
C ILE A 154 -15.75 -5.60 -4.14
N ASP A 155 -16.62 -6.34 -4.82
CA ASP A 155 -18.00 -5.95 -5.19
C ASP A 155 -19.09 -6.44 -4.23
N ASP A 156 -18.71 -6.87 -3.03
CA ASP A 156 -19.67 -7.33 -2.01
C ASP A 156 -20.51 -6.16 -1.45
N PRO A 157 -21.82 -6.33 -1.22
CA PRO A 157 -22.67 -5.32 -0.58
C PRO A 157 -22.12 -4.77 0.75
N LYS A 158 -21.36 -5.56 1.52
CA LYS A 158 -20.69 -5.08 2.74
C LYS A 158 -19.63 -4.02 2.45
N MET A 159 -18.91 -4.16 1.33
CA MET A 159 -17.95 -3.14 0.86
C MET A 159 -18.67 -1.90 0.35
N TYR A 160 -19.85 -2.04 -0.24
CA TYR A 160 -20.62 -0.92 -0.80
C TYR A 160 -20.98 0.14 0.25
N ALA A 161 -21.33 -0.27 1.48
CA ALA A 161 -21.57 0.65 2.59
C ALA A 161 -20.30 1.48 2.94
N ILE A 162 -19.12 0.87 2.80
CA ILE A 162 -17.84 1.57 3.00
C ILE A 162 -17.54 2.49 1.83
N TYR A 163 -17.80 2.07 0.59
CA TYR A 163 -17.58 2.89 -0.62
C TYR A 163 -18.47 4.13 -0.63
N GLU A 164 -19.75 3.98 -0.27
CA GLU A 164 -20.67 5.12 -0.13
C GLU A 164 -20.15 6.14 0.88
N LEU A 165 -19.69 5.67 2.04
CA LEU A 165 -19.08 6.54 3.05
C LEU A 165 -17.78 7.19 2.54
N CYS A 166 -16.96 6.46 1.78
CA CYS A 166 -15.75 7.01 1.18
C CYS A 166 -16.05 8.13 0.17
N CYS A 167 -17.11 7.98 -0.64
CA CYS A 167 -17.60 9.06 -1.51
C CYS A 167 -18.05 10.27 -0.70
N GLU A 168 -18.85 10.06 0.36
CA GLU A 168 -19.34 11.14 1.23
C GLU A 168 -18.18 11.93 1.88
N LEU A 169 -17.14 11.24 2.34
CA LEU A 169 -16.01 11.82 3.06
C LEU A 169 -14.82 12.19 2.16
N ASN A 170 -14.91 11.97 0.85
CA ASN A 170 -13.82 12.13 -0.11
C ASN A 170 -12.56 11.33 0.28
N LEU A 171 -12.74 10.10 0.79
CA LEU A 171 -11.65 9.21 1.15
C LEU A 171 -11.35 8.24 -0.01
N PRO A 172 -10.11 8.18 -0.53
CA PRO A 172 -9.73 7.15 -1.50
C PRO A 172 -9.67 5.78 -0.83
N VAL A 173 -10.00 4.75 -1.62
CA VAL A 173 -9.89 3.34 -1.21
C VAL A 173 -8.69 2.70 -1.89
N PHE A 174 -7.71 2.28 -1.12
CA PHE A 174 -6.55 1.50 -1.57
C PHE A 174 -6.83 0.01 -1.36
N CYS A 175 -7.20 -0.71 -2.41
CA CYS A 175 -7.66 -2.08 -2.34
C CYS A 175 -6.65 -3.06 -2.95
N CYS A 176 -6.35 -4.14 -2.23
CA CYS A 176 -5.57 -5.26 -2.77
C CYS A 176 -6.35 -5.92 -3.91
N ALA A 177 -5.72 -6.05 -5.07
CA ALA A 177 -6.29 -6.69 -6.26
C ALA A 177 -5.25 -7.60 -6.92
N GLY A 178 -5.69 -8.73 -7.50
CA GLY A 178 -4.80 -9.75 -8.03
C GLY A 178 -4.60 -10.92 -7.07
N ILE A 179 -3.57 -11.71 -7.31
CA ILE A 179 -3.25 -12.87 -6.47
C ILE A 179 -2.61 -12.41 -5.16
N PRO A 180 -3.19 -12.76 -3.98
CA PRO A 180 -2.62 -12.37 -2.69
C PRO A 180 -1.28 -13.06 -2.42
N GLY A 181 -0.36 -12.37 -1.74
CA GLY A 181 0.88 -12.96 -1.25
C GLY A 181 0.64 -14.11 -0.24
N PRO A 182 -0.20 -13.91 0.79
CA PRO A 182 -0.62 -14.99 1.68
C PRO A 182 -1.38 -16.11 0.96
N ARG A 183 -1.22 -17.36 1.42
CA ARG A 183 -1.91 -18.54 0.84
C ARG A 183 -3.37 -18.61 1.28
N VAL A 184 -4.16 -17.69 0.78
CA VAL A 184 -5.62 -17.62 0.92
C VAL A 184 -6.27 -17.65 -0.46
N PRO A 185 -7.54 -18.07 -0.58
CA PRO A 185 -8.26 -18.00 -1.85
C PRO A 185 -8.31 -16.57 -2.40
N PHE A 186 -8.02 -16.39 -3.69
CA PHE A 186 -7.89 -15.07 -4.33
C PHE A 186 -9.18 -14.52 -4.92
N ALA A 187 -10.23 -15.34 -5.03
CA ALA A 187 -11.46 -14.96 -5.72
C ALA A 187 -12.04 -13.60 -5.29
N PRO A 188 -11.97 -13.20 -4.00
CA PRO A 188 -12.51 -11.92 -3.54
C PRO A 188 -11.81 -10.68 -4.10
N GLN A 189 -10.60 -10.80 -4.65
CA GLN A 189 -9.83 -9.65 -5.16
C GLN A 189 -9.44 -9.79 -6.64
N LYS A 190 -10.30 -10.43 -7.41
CA LYS A 190 -10.18 -10.43 -8.87
C LYS A 190 -10.37 -9.02 -9.44
N VAL A 191 -9.52 -8.66 -10.38
CA VAL A 191 -9.52 -7.31 -10.98
C VAL A 191 -10.83 -6.99 -11.70
N GLU A 192 -11.49 -7.99 -12.29
CA GLU A 192 -12.78 -7.80 -12.97
C GLU A 192 -13.90 -7.23 -12.08
N LEU A 193 -13.85 -7.50 -10.76
CA LEU A 193 -14.84 -7.01 -9.80
C LEU A 193 -14.81 -5.49 -9.64
N ILE A 194 -13.67 -4.86 -9.95
CA ILE A 194 -13.49 -3.40 -9.88
C ILE A 194 -14.39 -2.69 -10.89
N ASP A 195 -14.66 -3.31 -12.04
CA ASP A 195 -15.45 -2.68 -13.11
C ASP A 195 -16.88 -2.33 -12.64
N GLN A 196 -17.51 -3.25 -11.91
CA GLN A 196 -18.85 -3.01 -11.34
C GLN A 196 -18.83 -1.94 -10.25
N VAL A 197 -17.83 -1.97 -9.36
CA VAL A 197 -17.69 -0.97 -8.29
C VAL A 197 -17.55 0.44 -8.87
N MET A 198 -16.69 0.62 -9.88
CA MET A 198 -16.50 1.92 -10.51
C MET A 198 -17.73 2.41 -11.28
N TYR A 199 -18.58 1.48 -11.76
CA TYR A 199 -19.84 1.82 -12.38
C TYR A 199 -20.87 2.29 -11.36
N ASP A 200 -20.96 1.60 -10.21
CA ASP A 200 -21.94 1.90 -9.16
C ASP A 200 -21.55 3.14 -8.33
N PHE A 201 -20.23 3.42 -8.23
CA PHE A 201 -19.68 4.54 -7.46
C PHE A 201 -18.80 5.44 -8.34
N PRO A 202 -19.37 6.26 -9.23
CA PRO A 202 -18.61 7.08 -10.19
C PRO A 202 -17.72 8.14 -9.53
N ASP A 203 -18.04 8.54 -8.29
CA ASP A 203 -17.27 9.54 -7.53
C ASP A 203 -16.20 8.90 -6.62
N LEU A 204 -16.16 7.56 -6.54
CA LEU A 204 -15.17 6.86 -5.71
C LEU A 204 -13.77 6.95 -6.30
N THR A 205 -12.83 7.47 -5.55
CA THR A 205 -11.41 7.34 -5.88
C THR A 205 -10.92 5.96 -5.43
N PHE A 206 -10.58 5.10 -6.40
CA PHE A 206 -10.15 3.73 -6.15
C PHE A 206 -8.72 3.52 -6.63
N VAL A 207 -7.86 2.99 -5.76
CA VAL A 207 -6.44 2.69 -6.04
C VAL A 207 -6.21 1.19 -5.88
N THR A 208 -5.76 0.53 -6.93
CA THR A 208 -5.36 -0.89 -6.83
C THR A 208 -4.00 -1.00 -6.14
N ARG A 209 -3.81 -2.05 -5.34
CA ARG A 209 -2.55 -2.38 -4.66
C ARG A 209 -2.05 -3.75 -5.08
N HIS A 210 -0.73 -3.94 -4.98
CA HIS A 210 -0.04 -5.22 -5.14
C HIS A 210 -0.11 -5.83 -6.54
N GLY A 211 -0.01 -4.98 -7.58
CA GLY A 211 0.34 -5.38 -8.94
C GLY A 211 -0.79 -5.89 -9.82
N CYS A 212 -1.94 -6.29 -9.29
CA CYS A 212 -3.08 -6.81 -10.06
C CYS A 212 -2.80 -8.07 -10.89
N GLU A 213 -1.68 -8.74 -10.66
CA GLU A 213 -1.33 -9.95 -11.41
C GLU A 213 -2.30 -11.12 -11.13
N PRO A 214 -2.63 -11.92 -12.15
CA PRO A 214 -2.14 -11.90 -13.54
C PRO A 214 -2.94 -10.99 -14.50
N TRP A 215 -3.88 -10.15 -13.99
CA TRP A 215 -4.81 -9.34 -14.80
C TRP A 215 -4.26 -7.94 -15.13
N VAL A 216 -2.95 -7.82 -15.36
CA VAL A 216 -2.29 -6.53 -15.63
C VAL A 216 -2.84 -5.83 -16.87
N ASP A 217 -3.10 -6.59 -17.95
CA ASP A 217 -3.68 -6.03 -19.18
C ASP A 217 -5.12 -5.55 -18.97
N LEU A 218 -5.89 -6.28 -18.15
CA LEU A 218 -7.24 -5.87 -17.78
C LEU A 218 -7.23 -4.58 -16.98
N VAL A 219 -6.42 -4.48 -15.93
CA VAL A 219 -6.34 -3.26 -15.13
C VAL A 219 -5.89 -2.07 -15.98
N GLY A 220 -4.97 -2.25 -16.93
CA GLY A 220 -4.59 -1.22 -17.89
C GLY A 220 -5.77 -0.70 -18.72
N LYS A 221 -6.72 -1.57 -19.09
CA LYS A 221 -7.96 -1.17 -19.78
C LYS A 221 -8.96 -0.49 -18.85
N LEU A 222 -9.07 -0.96 -17.60
CA LEU A 222 -9.94 -0.32 -16.61
C LEU A 222 -9.44 1.08 -16.23
N LEU A 223 -8.13 1.28 -16.12
CA LEU A 223 -7.52 2.60 -15.90
C LEU A 223 -7.84 3.60 -17.03
N LEU A 224 -7.98 3.12 -18.27
CA LEU A 224 -8.45 3.94 -19.40
C LEU A 224 -9.94 4.22 -19.35
N LYS A 225 -10.73 3.25 -18.87
CA LYS A 225 -12.20 3.32 -18.82
C LYS A 225 -12.68 4.23 -17.69
N TRP A 226 -12.05 4.15 -16.51
CA TRP A 226 -12.51 4.80 -15.31
C TRP A 226 -11.63 5.98 -14.88
N PRO A 227 -12.14 7.21 -14.87
CA PRO A 227 -11.33 8.41 -14.55
C PRO A 227 -10.76 8.39 -13.12
N ASN A 228 -11.50 7.83 -12.15
CA ASN A 228 -11.12 7.81 -10.74
C ASN A 228 -10.46 6.50 -10.29
N LEU A 229 -10.06 5.64 -11.23
CA LEU A 229 -9.27 4.44 -10.95
C LEU A 229 -7.77 4.74 -11.09
N TYR A 230 -6.99 4.31 -10.12
CA TYR A 230 -5.54 4.49 -10.03
C TYR A 230 -4.85 3.15 -9.74
N TYR A 231 -3.53 3.13 -9.97
CA TYR A 231 -2.70 1.95 -9.74
C TYR A 231 -1.52 2.30 -8.84
N SER A 232 -1.29 1.49 -7.80
CA SER A 232 -0.14 1.61 -6.90
C SER A 232 0.83 0.45 -7.09
N THR A 233 2.13 0.74 -7.10
CA THR A 233 3.20 -0.22 -7.37
C THR A 233 3.65 -1.03 -6.15
N SER A 234 2.90 -0.98 -5.05
CA SER A 234 3.26 -1.65 -3.79
C SER A 234 3.58 -3.14 -3.93
N ALA A 235 4.42 -3.65 -3.05
CA ALA A 235 4.84 -5.05 -2.90
C ALA A 235 5.76 -5.61 -3.98
N PHE A 236 6.02 -4.91 -5.06
CA PHE A 236 6.93 -5.35 -6.12
C PHE A 236 8.22 -4.53 -6.10
N ALA A 237 9.35 -5.21 -6.25
CA ALA A 237 10.61 -4.53 -6.53
C ALA A 237 10.53 -3.86 -7.93
N PRO A 238 11.07 -2.64 -8.11
CA PRO A 238 10.91 -1.87 -9.35
C PRO A 238 11.31 -2.61 -10.62
N LYS A 239 12.30 -3.49 -10.56
CA LYS A 239 12.70 -4.34 -11.69
C LYS A 239 11.61 -5.32 -12.16
N HIS A 240 10.58 -5.53 -11.34
CA HIS A 240 9.45 -6.40 -11.65
C HIS A 240 8.18 -5.62 -11.96
N TYR A 241 8.26 -4.30 -12.10
CA TYR A 241 7.08 -3.53 -12.52
C TYR A 241 6.60 -4.01 -13.88
N PRO A 242 5.30 -4.31 -14.03
CA PRO A 242 4.77 -4.83 -15.28
C PRO A 242 5.01 -3.87 -16.46
N LYS A 243 5.57 -4.40 -17.56
CA LYS A 243 5.83 -3.59 -18.75
C LYS A 243 4.59 -2.86 -19.26
N ALA A 244 3.42 -3.49 -19.20
CA ALA A 244 2.16 -2.87 -19.64
C ALA A 244 1.82 -1.61 -18.83
N ILE A 245 2.13 -1.60 -17.52
CA ILE A 245 1.93 -0.42 -16.66
C ILE A 245 2.95 0.67 -16.95
N ILE A 246 4.20 0.30 -17.19
CA ILE A 246 5.25 1.26 -17.59
C ILE A 246 4.88 1.91 -18.94
N ASP A 247 4.47 1.12 -19.92
CA ASP A 247 4.04 1.62 -21.23
C ASP A 247 2.80 2.53 -21.12
N TYR A 248 1.87 2.16 -20.25
CA TYR A 248 0.68 2.98 -19.97
C TYR A 248 1.05 4.31 -19.32
N ALA A 249 1.89 4.31 -18.28
CA ALA A 249 2.39 5.53 -17.65
C ALA A 249 3.09 6.46 -18.65
N ASN A 250 3.92 5.89 -19.53
CA ASN A 250 4.67 6.63 -20.54
C ASN A 250 3.82 7.18 -21.70
N THR A 251 2.53 6.85 -21.77
CA THR A 251 1.68 7.25 -22.91
C THR A 251 0.44 8.02 -22.48
N ARG A 252 -0.39 7.47 -21.60
CA ARG A 252 -1.71 8.01 -21.24
C ARG A 252 -1.97 8.05 -19.75
N GLY A 253 -1.16 7.36 -18.96
CA GLY A 253 -1.43 7.06 -17.56
C GLY A 253 -0.45 7.71 -16.59
N ALA A 254 0.29 8.73 -16.99
CA ALA A 254 1.22 9.41 -16.09
C ALA A 254 0.53 9.90 -14.80
N ASP A 255 -0.74 10.33 -14.92
CA ASP A 255 -1.56 10.82 -13.81
C ASP A 255 -2.28 9.72 -13.03
N LYS A 256 -2.01 8.44 -13.33
CA LYS A 256 -2.77 7.29 -12.80
C LYS A 256 -1.94 6.32 -11.96
N ILE A 257 -0.63 6.44 -11.99
CA ILE A 257 0.28 5.48 -11.36
C ILE A 257 0.94 6.15 -10.15
N LEU A 258 0.81 5.51 -8.97
CA LEU A 258 1.35 6.00 -7.70
C LEU A 258 2.52 5.13 -7.23
N TYR A 259 3.50 5.79 -6.63
CA TYR A 259 4.58 5.12 -5.91
C TYR A 259 4.09 4.54 -4.59
N ALA A 260 4.52 3.33 -4.30
CA ALA A 260 4.39 2.69 -2.99
C ALA A 260 5.51 1.68 -2.76
N GLY A 261 6.20 1.79 -1.60
CA GLY A 261 7.41 1.04 -1.33
C GLY A 261 7.21 -0.31 -0.67
N TYR A 262 6.21 -0.46 0.20
CA TYR A 262 5.99 -1.66 1.02
C TYR A 262 7.07 -1.90 2.11
N PHE A 263 7.85 -0.87 2.45
CA PHE A 263 8.85 -0.94 3.53
C PHE A 263 8.17 -0.90 4.91
N PRO A 264 8.62 -1.61 5.91
CA PRO A 264 9.71 -2.58 5.95
C PRO A 264 9.25 -4.03 5.72
N MET A 265 8.06 -4.24 5.18
CA MET A 265 7.41 -5.56 5.10
C MET A 265 8.06 -6.52 4.09
N GLY A 266 8.80 -6.02 3.11
CA GLY A 266 9.37 -6.93 2.12
C GLY A 266 10.54 -6.37 1.34
N LEU A 267 10.67 -5.06 1.28
CA LEU A 267 11.70 -4.39 0.49
C LEU A 267 12.30 -3.25 1.30
N SER A 268 13.63 -3.09 1.27
CA SER A 268 14.26 -1.90 1.81
C SER A 268 14.03 -0.70 0.87
N LEU A 269 13.85 0.49 1.42
CA LEU A 269 13.76 1.71 0.62
C LEU A 269 15.03 1.93 -0.21
N ASP A 270 16.20 1.61 0.33
CA ASP A 270 17.47 1.72 -0.39
C ASP A 270 17.48 0.87 -1.67
N ARG A 271 16.98 -0.35 -1.61
CA ARG A 271 16.86 -1.22 -2.77
C ARG A 271 15.84 -0.66 -3.77
N ILE A 272 14.68 -0.22 -3.29
CA ILE A 272 13.63 0.35 -4.14
C ILE A 272 14.17 1.55 -4.91
N PHE A 273 14.76 2.53 -4.21
CA PHE A 273 15.26 3.75 -4.84
C PHE A 273 16.51 3.51 -5.71
N THR A 274 17.25 2.44 -5.47
CA THR A 274 18.31 2.00 -6.38
C THR A 274 17.72 1.42 -7.66
N GLU A 275 16.77 0.49 -7.57
CA GLU A 275 16.15 -0.17 -8.73
C GLU A 275 15.22 0.77 -9.53
N LEU A 276 14.62 1.80 -8.90
CA LEU A 276 13.82 2.80 -9.60
C LEU A 276 14.60 3.52 -10.70
N ARG A 277 15.91 3.70 -10.52
CA ARG A 277 16.77 4.36 -11.51
C ARG A 277 16.81 3.65 -12.86
N ASP A 278 16.51 2.36 -12.88
CA ASP A 278 16.49 1.50 -14.06
C ASP A 278 15.08 1.36 -14.69
N VAL A 279 14.04 1.89 -14.04
CA VAL A 279 12.68 1.86 -14.58
C VAL A 279 12.59 2.86 -15.75
N PRO A 280 12.18 2.41 -16.95
CA PRO A 280 12.24 3.24 -18.15
C PRO A 280 11.04 4.20 -18.26
N PHE A 281 10.81 5.00 -17.22
CA PHE A 281 9.84 6.09 -17.28
C PHE A 281 10.39 7.27 -18.05
N LYS A 282 9.51 8.02 -18.70
CA LYS A 282 9.83 9.32 -19.28
C LYS A 282 9.99 10.37 -18.18
N ALA A 283 10.68 11.45 -18.48
CA ALA A 283 10.95 12.53 -17.53
C ALA A 283 9.68 13.10 -16.88
N GLU A 284 8.65 13.30 -17.69
CA GLU A 284 7.34 13.84 -17.23
C GLU A 284 6.54 12.90 -16.33
N VAL A 285 6.86 11.60 -16.31
CA VAL A 285 6.16 10.61 -15.45
C VAL A 285 6.69 10.65 -14.03
N TRP A 286 7.97 10.90 -13.82
CA TRP A 286 8.62 10.79 -12.54
C TRP A 286 8.02 11.66 -11.43
N PRO A 287 7.81 12.98 -11.61
CA PRO A 287 7.21 13.81 -10.56
C PRO A 287 5.82 13.36 -10.18
N LYS A 288 5.02 12.97 -11.17
CA LYS A 288 3.66 12.46 -10.99
C LYS A 288 3.66 11.15 -10.23
N PHE A 289 4.47 10.19 -10.66
CA PHE A 289 4.61 8.88 -10.03
C PHE A 289 5.07 8.96 -8.58
N LEU A 290 6.14 9.75 -8.33
CA LEU A 290 6.74 9.82 -7.00
C LEU A 290 5.93 10.65 -6.01
N ARG A 291 5.16 11.66 -6.47
CA ARG A 291 4.57 12.66 -5.59
C ARG A 291 3.18 13.14 -6.00
N GLU A 292 3.04 13.76 -7.18
CA GLU A 292 1.88 14.57 -7.51
C GLU A 292 0.57 13.77 -7.49
N ASN A 293 0.59 12.54 -8.03
CA ASN A 293 -0.59 11.67 -8.04
C ASN A 293 -1.02 11.28 -6.62
N ALA A 294 -0.07 11.03 -5.72
CA ALA A 294 -0.38 10.70 -4.33
C ALA A 294 -0.96 11.92 -3.59
N ILE A 295 -0.42 13.13 -3.82
CA ILE A 295 -0.96 14.37 -3.26
C ILE A 295 -2.40 14.56 -3.73
N GLN A 296 -2.66 14.43 -5.03
CA GLN A 296 -3.99 14.57 -5.60
C GLN A 296 -4.97 13.54 -5.03
N VAL A 297 -4.61 12.27 -5.03
CA VAL A 297 -5.46 11.16 -4.57
C VAL A 297 -5.78 11.27 -3.08
N LEU A 298 -4.82 11.68 -2.26
CA LEU A 298 -4.97 11.78 -0.81
C LEU A 298 -5.49 13.16 -0.35
N GLY A 299 -5.68 14.12 -1.26
CA GLY A 299 -6.13 15.47 -0.95
C GLY A 299 -5.20 16.19 0.03
N LEU A 300 -3.88 16.13 -0.23
CA LEU A 300 -2.88 16.75 0.64
C LEU A 300 -2.58 18.18 0.22
N ASP A 301 -2.49 19.08 1.21
CA ASP A 301 -2.13 20.49 1.03
C ASP A 301 -0.63 20.67 1.31
N VAL A 302 0.27 20.15 0.43
CA VAL A 302 1.73 20.14 0.61
C VAL A 302 2.50 20.45 -0.68
#